data_b6af780f3845b937080e6dfa0460da44
#
_entry.id   b6af780f3845b937080e6dfa0460da44
#
_cell.length_a   1.000
_cell.length_b   1.000
_cell.length_c   1.000
_cell.angle_alpha   90.00
_cell.angle_beta   90.00
_cell.angle_gamma   90.00
#
_symmetry.space_group_name_H-M   'P 1'
#
loop_
_entity.id
_entity.type
_entity.pdbx_description
1 polymer ?
#
loop_
_entity_poly.entity_id
_entity_poly.type
_entity_poly.pdbx_seq_one_letter_code
_entity_poly.pdbx_strand_id
1 'polypeptide(L)'
;MRAQEFTQPQAAGCIIVAEDTGRWCLQQRSDTVSDPGVWSTWGGGREPGETLEQTVRRELAEEGGYTGPMKLQHLHTSPQYATYIAFVPNEFEPEINVESKDWCWTDQDQLPEPMHPGLAETLSVLSENFADGKVKGKSRPGRVKRAGASCNGSVTDLRARAKKASGERAKMYHWCANMKSGRKK
;
A
#
# COMPACT_ATOMS: atom_id res chain seq x y z
N MET A 1 -15.94 -23.83 -29.71
CA MET A 1 -15.57 -22.65 -28.95
C MET A 1 -14.25 -23.00 -28.28
N ARG A 2 -13.12 -22.33 -28.63
CA ARG A 2 -11.85 -22.50 -27.93
C ARG A 2 -11.97 -21.70 -26.64
N ALA A 3 -11.73 -22.37 -25.48
CA ALA A 3 -11.57 -21.70 -24.23
C ALA A 3 -10.41 -20.69 -24.40
N GLN A 4 -10.64 -19.41 -24.10
CA GLN A 4 -9.55 -18.46 -23.92
C GLN A 4 -8.75 -18.95 -22.71
N GLU A 5 -7.57 -19.48 -22.94
CA GLU A 5 -6.59 -19.66 -21.89
C GLU A 5 -6.27 -18.26 -21.34
N PHE A 6 -6.77 -17.97 -20.15
CA PHE A 6 -6.31 -16.83 -19.37
C PHE A 6 -4.86 -17.12 -18.98
N THR A 7 -3.93 -16.67 -19.81
CA THR A 7 -2.52 -16.70 -19.44
C THR A 7 -2.34 -15.81 -18.21
N GLN A 8 -1.84 -16.41 -17.12
CA GLN A 8 -1.51 -15.64 -15.92
C GLN A 8 -0.45 -14.59 -16.25
N PRO A 9 -0.42 -13.44 -15.53
CA PRO A 9 0.61 -12.44 -15.69
C PRO A 9 2.02 -13.03 -15.62
N GLN A 10 2.93 -12.49 -16.42
CA GLN A 10 4.32 -12.94 -16.49
C GLN A 10 5.22 -12.20 -15.50
N ALA A 11 4.68 -11.24 -14.76
CA ALA A 11 5.40 -10.48 -13.74
C ALA A 11 4.49 -10.15 -12.56
N ALA A 12 5.09 -9.95 -11.40
CA ALA A 12 4.38 -9.54 -10.19
C ALA A 12 5.27 -8.67 -9.29
N GLY A 13 4.62 -7.81 -8.52
CA GLY A 13 5.32 -7.00 -7.52
C GLY A 13 4.40 -6.47 -6.45
N CYS A 14 4.95 -5.67 -5.56
CA CYS A 14 4.20 -5.15 -4.42
C CYS A 14 4.53 -3.70 -4.06
N ILE A 15 3.57 -3.06 -3.43
CA ILE A 15 3.78 -1.90 -2.57
C ILE A 15 4.01 -2.45 -1.16
N ILE A 16 5.12 -2.10 -0.52
CA ILE A 16 5.38 -2.50 0.86
C ILE A 16 4.67 -1.51 1.78
N VAL A 17 3.99 -2.01 2.80
CA VAL A 17 3.31 -1.19 3.81
C VAL A 17 3.75 -1.65 5.19
N ALA A 18 4.35 -0.76 5.97
CA ALA A 18 4.68 -1.03 7.37
C ALA A 18 3.43 -0.96 8.25
N GLU A 19 3.15 -2.01 9.02
CA GLU A 19 1.94 -2.08 9.86
C GLU A 19 2.00 -1.09 11.03
N ASP A 20 3.18 -0.76 11.53
CA ASP A 20 3.40 0.16 12.66
C ASP A 20 3.17 1.63 12.28
N THR A 21 3.64 2.06 11.11
CA THR A 21 3.54 3.47 10.65
C THR A 21 2.43 3.70 9.63
N GLY A 22 2.08 2.67 8.85
CA GLY A 22 1.17 2.76 7.70
C GLY A 22 1.80 3.44 6.49
N ARG A 23 3.12 3.70 6.51
CA ARG A 23 3.85 4.28 5.39
C ARG A 23 4.13 3.23 4.32
N TRP A 24 4.32 3.70 3.11
CA TRP A 24 4.60 2.89 1.93
C TRP A 24 6.07 2.97 1.58
N CYS A 25 6.68 1.84 1.23
CA CYS A 25 8.02 1.82 0.67
C CYS A 25 7.96 1.60 -0.83
N LEU A 26 8.57 2.52 -1.57
CA LEU A 26 8.72 2.48 -3.02
C LEU A 26 10.20 2.52 -3.38
N GLN A 27 10.55 1.97 -4.55
CA GLN A 27 11.89 2.07 -5.12
C GLN A 27 11.93 3.07 -6.28
N GLN A 28 13.07 3.69 -6.49
CA GLN A 28 13.36 4.47 -7.68
C GLN A 28 14.22 3.64 -8.64
N ARG A 29 13.72 3.43 -9.85
CA ARG A 29 14.38 2.60 -10.87
C ARG A 29 15.71 3.21 -11.30
N SER A 30 16.74 2.36 -11.43
CA SER A 30 18.07 2.77 -11.86
C SER A 30 18.13 3.01 -13.38
N ASP A 31 19.26 3.52 -13.84
CA ASP A 31 19.52 3.76 -15.26
C ASP A 31 19.81 2.46 -16.06
N THR A 32 19.89 1.30 -15.38
CA THR A 32 20.18 0.00 -15.99
C THR A 32 18.91 -0.77 -16.42
N VAL A 33 17.73 -0.28 -16.03
CA VAL A 33 16.43 -0.94 -16.30
C VAL A 33 15.52 -0.05 -17.16
N SER A 34 14.41 -0.60 -17.66
CA SER A 34 13.41 0.17 -18.38
C SER A 34 12.80 1.27 -17.50
N ASP A 35 12.37 2.38 -18.13
CA ASP A 35 11.77 3.52 -17.44
C ASP A 35 12.66 4.03 -16.26
N PRO A 36 13.89 4.49 -16.54
CA PRO A 36 14.80 4.90 -15.49
C PRO A 36 14.34 6.16 -14.76
N GLY A 37 14.67 6.24 -13.48
CA GLY A 37 14.41 7.43 -12.65
C GLY A 37 12.99 7.57 -12.13
N VAL A 38 12.05 6.72 -12.53
CA VAL A 38 10.68 6.75 -11.99
C VAL A 38 10.55 5.91 -10.73
N TRP A 39 9.61 6.30 -9.88
CA TRP A 39 9.26 5.55 -8.68
C TRP A 39 8.27 4.42 -9.00
N SER A 40 8.52 3.25 -8.48
CA SER A 40 7.76 2.04 -8.80
C SER A 40 7.54 1.13 -7.58
N THR A 41 6.74 0.09 -7.81
CA THR A 41 6.62 -1.06 -6.92
C THR A 41 7.90 -1.89 -6.94
N TRP A 42 8.10 -2.74 -5.93
CA TRP A 42 9.13 -3.77 -5.90
C TRP A 42 8.61 -4.99 -6.65
N GLY A 43 9.37 -5.53 -7.61
CA GLY A 43 8.95 -6.71 -8.35
C GLY A 43 9.48 -6.81 -9.76
N GLY A 44 9.32 -7.98 -10.35
CA GLY A 44 9.87 -8.33 -11.66
C GLY A 44 9.21 -9.53 -12.31
N GLY A 45 9.96 -10.19 -13.17
CA GLY A 45 9.51 -11.30 -13.98
C GLY A 45 9.29 -12.58 -13.18
N ARG A 46 8.23 -13.31 -13.52
CA ARG A 46 7.93 -14.62 -12.94
C ARG A 46 8.84 -15.69 -13.51
N GLU A 47 9.47 -16.48 -12.67
CA GLU A 47 10.23 -17.64 -13.06
C GLU A 47 9.33 -18.86 -13.37
N PRO A 48 9.81 -19.81 -14.21
CA PRO A 48 9.08 -21.03 -14.50
C PRO A 48 8.72 -21.83 -13.23
N GLY A 49 7.43 -22.10 -13.04
CA GLY A 49 6.92 -22.85 -11.90
C GLY A 49 6.57 -22.02 -10.67
N GLU A 50 6.89 -20.72 -10.65
CA GLU A 50 6.48 -19.85 -9.57
C GLU A 50 4.99 -19.51 -9.61
N THR A 51 4.40 -19.34 -8.45
CA THR A 51 3.17 -18.58 -8.28
C THR A 51 3.48 -17.08 -8.24
N LEU A 52 2.51 -16.21 -8.51
CA LEU A 52 2.70 -14.77 -8.45
C LEU A 52 3.14 -14.28 -7.05
N GLU A 53 2.65 -14.92 -5.99
CA GLU A 53 3.09 -14.60 -4.62
C GLU A 53 4.54 -15.02 -4.34
N GLN A 54 5.00 -16.14 -4.92
CA GLN A 54 6.39 -16.56 -4.84
C GLN A 54 7.29 -15.58 -5.58
N THR A 55 6.88 -15.13 -6.78
CA THR A 55 7.58 -14.05 -7.51
C THR A 55 7.73 -12.81 -6.65
N VAL A 56 6.64 -12.30 -6.05
CA VAL A 56 6.70 -11.11 -5.18
C VAL A 56 7.70 -11.29 -4.03
N ARG A 57 7.73 -12.47 -3.40
CA ARG A 57 8.65 -12.73 -2.27
C ARG A 57 10.11 -12.81 -2.72
N ARG A 58 10.37 -13.46 -3.84
CA ARG A 58 11.73 -13.56 -4.41
C ARG A 58 12.22 -12.18 -4.81
N GLU A 59 11.44 -11.44 -5.59
CA GLU A 59 11.81 -10.10 -6.06
C GLU A 59 12.07 -9.14 -4.89
N LEU A 60 11.23 -9.17 -3.85
CA LEU A 60 11.45 -8.32 -2.68
C LEU A 60 12.72 -8.69 -1.91
N ALA A 61 13.09 -9.97 -1.88
CA ALA A 61 14.35 -10.40 -1.30
C ALA A 61 15.56 -9.97 -2.17
N GLU A 62 15.45 -10.04 -3.50
CA GLU A 62 16.53 -9.73 -4.45
C GLU A 62 16.72 -8.21 -4.61
N GLU A 63 15.64 -7.44 -4.72
CA GLU A 63 15.69 -5.99 -4.94
C GLU A 63 15.80 -5.17 -3.66
N GLY A 64 15.18 -5.63 -2.55
CA GLY A 64 15.09 -4.90 -1.30
C GLY A 64 15.72 -5.58 -0.09
N GLY A 65 16.34 -6.75 -0.27
CA GLY A 65 16.97 -7.50 0.81
C GLY A 65 16.00 -8.04 1.87
N TYR A 66 14.69 -7.98 1.67
CA TYR A 66 13.71 -8.32 2.69
C TYR A 66 13.29 -9.78 2.64
N THR A 67 13.64 -10.53 3.67
CA THR A 67 13.28 -11.95 3.87
C THR A 67 12.41 -12.19 5.11
N GLY A 68 11.99 -11.09 5.78
CA GLY A 68 11.22 -11.16 7.01
C GLY A 68 9.75 -11.58 6.80
N PRO A 69 8.97 -11.63 7.89
CA PRO A 69 7.55 -11.98 7.82
C PRO A 69 6.75 -10.93 7.06
N MET A 70 5.92 -11.37 6.10
CA MET A 70 5.03 -10.50 5.34
C MET A 70 3.69 -11.18 5.07
N LYS A 71 2.63 -10.37 5.02
CA LYS A 71 1.30 -10.77 4.55
C LYS A 71 1.07 -10.16 3.18
N LEU A 72 0.83 -10.97 2.17
CA LEU A 72 0.50 -10.52 0.84
C LEU A 72 -1.02 -10.38 0.68
N GLN A 73 -1.44 -9.27 0.13
CA GLN A 73 -2.82 -9.04 -0.28
C GLN A 73 -2.83 -8.66 -1.76
N HIS A 74 -3.50 -9.47 -2.57
CA HIS A 74 -3.68 -9.14 -3.98
C HIS A 74 -4.45 -7.82 -4.12
N LEU A 75 -3.99 -6.96 -5.00
CA LEU A 75 -4.54 -5.63 -5.21
C LEU A 75 -5.17 -5.47 -6.58
N HIS A 76 -4.41 -5.72 -7.63
CA HIS A 76 -4.82 -5.53 -9.02
C HIS A 76 -4.08 -6.50 -9.94
N THR A 77 -4.70 -6.87 -11.06
CA THR A 77 -4.07 -7.67 -12.11
C THR A 77 -4.38 -7.05 -13.48
N SER A 78 -3.33 -6.68 -14.19
CA SER A 78 -3.35 -6.39 -15.62
C SER A 78 -2.98 -7.67 -16.40
N PRO A 79 -3.14 -7.70 -17.73
CA PRO A 79 -2.74 -8.87 -18.53
C PRO A 79 -1.26 -9.27 -18.38
N GLN A 80 -0.38 -8.35 -18.01
CA GLN A 80 1.06 -8.56 -17.95
C GLN A 80 1.62 -8.57 -16.53
N TYR A 81 0.95 -7.95 -15.55
CA TYR A 81 1.49 -7.71 -14.23
C TYR A 81 0.44 -7.86 -13.13
N ALA A 82 0.79 -8.51 -12.04
CA ALA A 82 -0.04 -8.58 -10.83
C ALA A 82 0.57 -7.74 -9.71
N THR A 83 -0.20 -6.83 -9.13
CA THR A 83 0.22 -5.98 -8.03
C THR A 83 -0.37 -6.47 -6.72
N TYR A 84 0.48 -6.55 -5.70
CA TYR A 84 0.13 -6.90 -4.32
C TYR A 84 0.43 -5.75 -3.37
N ILE A 85 -0.14 -5.82 -2.17
CA ILE A 85 0.36 -5.10 -1.01
C ILE A 85 1.09 -6.12 -0.14
N ALA A 86 2.33 -5.83 0.24
CA ALA A 86 3.11 -6.58 1.19
C ALA A 86 3.09 -5.85 2.54
N PHE A 87 2.31 -6.37 3.50
CA PHE A 87 2.31 -5.84 4.86
C PHE A 87 3.49 -6.44 5.63
N VAL A 88 4.37 -5.58 6.11
CA VAL A 88 5.50 -5.91 6.96
C VAL A 88 5.30 -5.34 8.36
N PRO A 89 5.82 -5.96 9.44
CA PRO A 89 5.55 -5.49 10.80
C PRO A 89 6.03 -4.06 11.07
N ASN A 90 7.23 -3.72 10.59
CA ASN A 90 7.87 -2.43 10.82
C ASN A 90 8.56 -1.94 9.55
N GLU A 91 8.86 -0.63 9.49
CA GLU A 91 9.78 -0.10 8.50
C GLU A 91 11.16 -0.76 8.64
N PHE A 92 11.83 -0.96 7.53
CA PHE A 92 13.20 -1.47 7.46
C PHE A 92 14.01 -0.64 6.47
N GLU A 93 15.31 -0.79 6.46
CA GLU A 93 16.21 -0.19 5.48
C GLU A 93 16.44 -1.19 4.34
N PRO A 94 15.90 -0.94 3.12
CA PRO A 94 16.12 -1.81 1.97
C PRO A 94 17.60 -1.90 1.56
N GLU A 95 18.05 -3.13 1.31
CA GLU A 95 19.35 -3.40 0.68
C GLU A 95 19.14 -3.49 -0.84
N ILE A 96 19.21 -2.32 -1.52
CA ILE A 96 18.91 -2.22 -2.94
C ILE A 96 20.01 -2.83 -3.82
N ASN A 97 19.61 -3.45 -4.93
CA ASN A 97 20.49 -3.99 -5.95
C ASN A 97 20.72 -2.98 -7.10
N VAL A 98 21.34 -3.43 -8.19
CA VAL A 98 21.68 -2.58 -9.36
C VAL A 98 20.44 -2.05 -10.13
N GLU A 99 19.27 -2.62 -9.92
CA GLU A 99 18.02 -2.22 -10.59
C GLU A 99 17.34 -1.03 -9.92
N SER A 100 17.68 -0.74 -8.66
CA SER A 100 17.20 0.39 -7.89
C SER A 100 18.34 1.36 -7.59
N LYS A 101 18.10 2.66 -7.71
CA LYS A 101 19.06 3.70 -7.34
C LYS A 101 18.73 4.42 -6.04
N ASP A 102 17.47 4.33 -5.60
CA ASP A 102 17.00 4.94 -4.37
C ASP A 102 15.72 4.25 -3.88
N TRP A 103 15.33 4.54 -2.65
CA TRP A 103 14.08 4.08 -2.04
C TRP A 103 13.57 5.10 -1.03
N CYS A 104 12.27 5.06 -0.73
CA CYS A 104 11.71 5.91 0.32
C CYS A 104 10.52 5.26 1.03
N TRP A 105 10.41 5.53 2.33
CA TRP A 105 9.16 5.38 3.06
C TRP A 105 8.37 6.69 2.98
N THR A 106 7.12 6.64 2.53
CA THR A 106 6.29 7.81 2.27
C THR A 106 4.85 7.62 2.73
N ASP A 107 4.17 8.70 3.07
CA ASP A 107 2.73 8.67 3.28
C ASP A 107 2.00 8.60 1.92
N GLN A 108 0.80 8.00 1.90
CA GLN A 108 0.02 7.82 0.67
C GLN A 108 -0.38 9.11 -0.05
N ASP A 109 -0.39 10.23 0.67
CA ASP A 109 -0.70 11.56 0.15
C ASP A 109 0.57 12.37 -0.21
N GLN A 110 1.76 11.77 -0.09
CA GLN A 110 3.07 12.39 -0.36
C GLN A 110 3.93 11.49 -1.26
N LEU A 111 3.30 10.82 -2.24
CA LEU A 111 4.02 9.91 -3.12
C LEU A 111 5.04 10.67 -3.97
N PRO A 112 6.24 10.09 -4.16
CA PRO A 112 7.29 10.73 -4.94
C PRO A 112 6.99 10.73 -6.44
N GLU A 113 7.53 11.70 -7.15
CA GLU A 113 7.40 11.87 -8.59
C GLU A 113 8.79 11.84 -9.27
N PRO A 114 8.90 11.44 -10.55
CA PRO A 114 7.83 10.90 -11.40
C PRO A 114 7.52 9.44 -11.06
N MET A 115 6.26 9.02 -11.25
CA MET A 115 5.81 7.65 -11.00
C MET A 115 5.81 6.80 -12.27
N HIS A 116 6.13 5.51 -12.11
CA HIS A 116 5.95 4.51 -13.16
C HIS A 116 4.47 4.39 -13.55
N PRO A 117 4.13 4.29 -14.87
CA PRO A 117 2.73 4.20 -15.32
C PRO A 117 1.93 3.08 -14.64
N GLY A 118 2.53 1.90 -14.41
CA GLY A 118 1.87 0.79 -13.72
C GLY A 118 1.56 1.07 -12.24
N LEU A 119 2.39 1.87 -11.55
CA LEU A 119 2.07 2.33 -10.21
C LEU A 119 0.90 3.32 -10.24
N ALA A 120 0.90 4.26 -11.18
CA ALA A 120 -0.17 5.23 -11.36
C ALA A 120 -1.52 4.54 -11.67
N GLU A 121 -1.53 3.52 -12.54
CA GLU A 121 -2.70 2.68 -12.82
C GLU A 121 -3.21 1.97 -11.56
N THR A 122 -2.31 1.35 -10.81
CA THR A 122 -2.63 0.68 -9.53
C THR A 122 -3.28 1.63 -8.52
N LEU A 123 -2.76 2.87 -8.43
CA LEU A 123 -3.31 3.90 -7.55
C LEU A 123 -4.70 4.37 -8.00
N SER A 124 -4.95 4.44 -9.31
CA SER A 124 -6.27 4.75 -9.87
C SER A 124 -7.30 3.70 -9.46
N VAL A 125 -6.98 2.41 -9.63
CA VAL A 125 -7.84 1.30 -9.20
C VAL A 125 -8.11 1.33 -7.70
N LEU A 126 -7.10 1.65 -6.89
CA LEU A 126 -7.28 1.84 -5.44
C LEU A 126 -8.25 2.97 -5.13
N SER A 127 -8.11 4.12 -5.79
CA SER A 127 -8.98 5.28 -5.55
C SER A 127 -10.43 5.00 -5.92
N GLU A 128 -10.69 4.30 -7.00
CA GLU A 128 -12.02 3.89 -7.44
C GLU A 128 -12.68 2.92 -6.45
N ASN A 129 -11.95 1.91 -5.99
CA ASN A 129 -12.44 0.96 -4.99
C ASN A 129 -12.75 1.63 -3.64
N PHE A 130 -12.05 2.72 -3.28
CA PHE A 130 -12.33 3.51 -2.09
C PHE A 130 -13.51 4.49 -2.28
N ALA A 131 -13.74 5.01 -3.48
CA ALA A 131 -14.84 5.91 -3.80
C ALA A 131 -16.21 5.20 -3.72
N ASP A 132 -16.29 3.93 -4.13
CA ASP A 132 -17.53 3.14 -4.16
C ASP A 132 -18.05 2.71 -2.77
N GLY A 133 -17.34 2.98 -1.70
CA GLY A 133 -17.75 2.62 -0.33
C GLY A 133 -17.88 1.10 -0.08
N LYS A 134 -17.52 0.26 -1.04
CA LYS A 134 -17.68 -1.20 -0.99
C LYS A 134 -16.58 -1.92 -0.21
N VAL A 135 -15.42 -1.29 -0.03
CA VAL A 135 -14.39 -1.83 0.85
C VAL A 135 -14.60 -1.19 2.23
N LYS A 136 -15.11 -1.96 3.18
CA LYS A 136 -15.04 -1.58 4.61
C LYS A 136 -13.56 -1.39 4.93
N GLY A 137 -13.09 -0.13 4.85
CA GLY A 137 -11.71 0.21 5.08
C GLY A 137 -11.28 -0.26 6.46
N LYS A 138 -10.33 -1.17 6.53
CA LYS A 138 -9.55 -1.33 7.74
C LYS A 138 -8.97 0.06 8.02
N SER A 139 -9.29 0.62 9.19
CA SER A 139 -8.77 1.91 9.61
C SER A 139 -7.24 1.90 9.42
N ARG A 140 -6.70 2.93 8.77
CA ARG A 140 -5.25 3.09 8.63
C ARG A 140 -4.62 3.11 10.01
N PRO A 141 -3.77 2.13 10.39
CA PRO A 141 -3.15 2.11 11.71
C PRO A 141 -2.44 3.42 12.00
N GLY A 142 -2.65 3.98 13.18
CA GLY A 142 -1.98 5.21 13.62
C GLY A 142 -2.54 6.54 13.09
N ARG A 143 -3.49 6.56 12.14
CA ARG A 143 -4.05 7.81 11.59
C ARG A 143 -4.62 8.74 12.67
N VAL A 144 -5.33 8.17 13.66
CA VAL A 144 -5.87 8.94 14.79
C VAL A 144 -4.76 9.63 15.58
N LYS A 145 -3.67 8.90 15.88
CA LYS A 145 -2.52 9.42 16.62
C LYS A 145 -1.76 10.49 15.82
N ARG A 146 -1.52 10.25 14.51
CA ARG A 146 -0.87 11.23 13.62
C ARG A 146 -1.68 12.53 13.49
N ALA A 147 -2.99 12.44 13.43
CA ALA A 147 -3.86 13.61 13.43
C ALA A 147 -3.93 14.33 14.79
N GLY A 148 -3.18 13.89 15.80
CA GLY A 148 -3.23 14.42 17.15
C GLY A 148 -4.58 14.22 17.84
N ALA A 149 -5.36 13.21 17.41
CA ALA A 149 -6.64 12.85 17.99
C ALA A 149 -6.52 11.64 18.92
N SER A 150 -7.56 11.37 19.68
CA SER A 150 -7.68 10.18 20.53
C SER A 150 -9.11 9.68 20.53
N CYS A 151 -9.31 8.39 20.40
CA CYS A 151 -10.65 7.78 20.52
C CYS A 151 -11.10 7.57 21.98
N ASN A 152 -10.35 8.04 22.97
CA ASN A 152 -10.72 7.98 24.37
C ASN A 152 -11.83 9.00 24.70
N GLY A 153 -12.81 8.57 25.48
CA GLY A 153 -13.97 9.37 25.84
C GLY A 153 -15.30 8.79 25.32
N SER A 154 -16.41 9.39 25.74
CA SER A 154 -17.75 9.03 25.27
C SER A 154 -18.00 9.49 23.83
N VAL A 155 -19.08 8.97 23.21
CA VAL A 155 -19.52 9.45 21.88
C VAL A 155 -19.80 10.96 21.90
N THR A 156 -20.41 11.44 22.97
CA THR A 156 -20.74 12.87 23.17
C THR A 156 -19.47 13.70 23.28
N ASP A 157 -18.48 13.28 24.08
CA ASP A 157 -17.19 13.96 24.21
C ASP A 157 -16.42 14.02 22.88
N LEU A 158 -16.41 12.92 22.14
CA LEU A 158 -15.72 12.87 20.85
C LEU A 158 -16.37 13.79 19.82
N ARG A 159 -17.70 13.88 19.80
CA ARG A 159 -18.44 14.85 18.97
C ARG A 159 -18.18 16.31 19.38
N ALA A 160 -18.08 16.57 20.69
CA ALA A 160 -17.73 17.91 21.18
C ALA A 160 -16.31 18.31 20.79
N ARG A 161 -15.33 17.39 20.89
CA ARG A 161 -13.95 17.60 20.42
C ARG A 161 -13.88 17.80 18.91
N ALA A 162 -14.67 17.07 18.12
CA ALA A 162 -14.74 17.24 16.68
C ALA A 162 -15.19 18.66 16.28
N LYS A 163 -16.17 19.25 17.00
CA LYS A 163 -16.63 20.63 16.76
C LYS A 163 -15.58 21.69 17.09
N LYS A 164 -14.67 21.41 18.04
CA LYS A 164 -13.59 22.32 18.47
C LYS A 164 -12.30 22.17 17.68
N ALA A 165 -12.16 21.10 16.92
CA ALA A 165 -10.99 20.80 16.09
C ALA A 165 -11.25 21.22 14.63
N SER A 166 -10.18 21.33 13.83
CA SER A 166 -10.24 21.59 12.40
C SER A 166 -9.47 20.54 11.61
N GLY A 167 -9.65 20.50 10.29
CA GLY A 167 -8.91 19.66 9.38
C GLY A 167 -9.02 18.15 9.69
N GLU A 168 -7.92 17.46 9.57
CA GLU A 168 -7.84 16.01 9.76
C GLU A 168 -8.16 15.57 11.19
N ARG A 169 -7.79 16.37 12.18
CA ARG A 169 -8.08 16.09 13.59
C ARG A 169 -9.58 16.04 13.88
N ALA A 170 -10.35 16.97 13.28
CA ALA A 170 -11.81 16.96 13.40
C ALA A 170 -12.42 15.71 12.77
N LYS A 171 -11.94 15.33 11.56
CA LYS A 171 -12.38 14.10 10.88
C LYS A 171 -12.12 12.86 11.73
N MET A 172 -10.97 12.77 12.40
CA MET A 172 -10.65 11.63 13.25
C MET A 172 -11.54 11.53 14.49
N TYR A 173 -11.89 12.64 15.14
CA TYR A 173 -12.85 12.63 16.24
C TYR A 173 -14.26 12.20 15.80
N HIS A 174 -14.74 12.62 14.62
CA HIS A 174 -16.00 12.14 14.05
C HIS A 174 -15.94 10.63 13.78
N TRP A 175 -14.85 10.15 13.21
CA TRP A 175 -14.64 8.73 12.95
C TRP A 175 -14.66 7.91 14.26
N CYS A 176 -13.95 8.34 15.30
CA CYS A 176 -13.95 7.70 16.61
C CYS A 176 -15.37 7.65 17.23
N ALA A 177 -16.13 8.74 17.11
CA ALA A 177 -17.50 8.80 17.61
C ALA A 177 -18.42 7.82 16.88
N ASN A 178 -18.33 7.75 15.56
CA ASN A 178 -19.13 6.84 14.73
C ASN A 178 -18.78 5.37 15.02
N MET A 179 -17.50 5.03 15.14
CA MET A 179 -17.06 3.68 15.51
C MET A 179 -17.63 3.22 16.86
N LYS A 180 -17.70 4.13 17.84
CA LYS A 180 -18.27 3.81 19.17
C LYS A 180 -19.79 3.75 19.15
N SER A 181 -20.47 4.59 18.38
CA SER A 181 -21.93 4.58 18.27
C SER A 181 -22.47 3.35 17.52
N GLY A 182 -21.74 2.82 16.53
CA GLY A 182 -22.10 1.63 15.77
C GLY A 182 -21.94 0.29 16.51
N ARG A 183 -21.36 0.27 17.71
CA ARG A 183 -21.18 -0.93 18.53
C ARG A 183 -22.34 -1.23 19.48
N LYS A 184 -23.41 -0.45 19.42
CA LYS A 184 -24.65 -0.75 20.15
C LYS A 184 -25.62 -1.48 19.22
N LYS A 185 -25.37 -2.76 18.98
CA LYS A 185 -26.36 -3.78 18.64
C LYS A 185 -26.06 -5.03 19.45
#